data_c426be592f7c5d6260421515de731737
#
_entry.id   c426be592f7c5d6260421515de731737
#
_cell.length_a   1.000
_cell.length_b   1.000
_cell.length_c   1.000
_cell.angle_alpha   90.00
_cell.angle_beta   90.00
_cell.angle_gamma   90.00
#
_symmetry.space_group_name_H-M   'P 1'
#
loop_
_entity.id
_entity.type
_entity.pdbx_description
1 polymer ?
#
loop_
_entity_poly.entity_id
_entity_poly.type
_entity_poly.pdbx_seq_one_letter_code
_entity_poly.pdbx_strand_id
1 'polypeptide(L)'
;MVSGIIRFFYPSLQHEELRKFSLYGLAAFFTLGTYWILRLLKDVLIYELAFPSELGWAIGYGREFIPSIKLISLGTVLLSVFIYSKLIDMFKKHQLFYVIGTFYIVLFGLTTTVLVINNTYGPQVIGWFPLAAIGVVSYLATESFGSLIIALFWSFAISTTKSDAAKRGFPFIIAVAQIGTIGGSALVYFNLPEWFLFVLCMGTIFGLLMTIRYVMATFTAEELSSDKEEKKTKPDFLAGVKLLAAQPYLLGVMVVSTFYEVAKSVVDYQMKSQANIIPTVNFKQFVGIYGMSTNALAFLMALLGTSFLMQRMGLRFCLLLYPVLFGASMIGLYLYYMTNPSPEALLWATFGVMMFVTAISYAVNNPTKEMMYIPTSKDAKFKVKGLVDMFGSRTAKMGGMQIGGALNVPANPLLSIANLMGMGTIISLGFIGVWLVVAIYVGQKNSQLVKNNQIIE
;
A
#
# COMPACT_ATOMS: atom_id res chain seq x y z
N MET A 1 27.89 -20.27 -1.66
CA MET A 1 27.99 -18.97 -0.95
C MET A 1 26.60 -18.40 -0.59
N VAL A 2 25.68 -18.23 -1.52
CA VAL A 2 24.33 -17.68 -1.25
C VAL A 2 23.53 -18.52 -0.24
N SER A 3 23.54 -19.86 -0.32
CA SER A 3 22.86 -20.74 0.63
C SER A 3 23.38 -20.63 2.06
N GLY A 4 24.65 -20.30 2.25
CA GLY A 4 25.26 -20.08 3.57
C GLY A 4 24.78 -18.78 4.22
N ILE A 5 24.65 -17.69 3.43
CA ILE A 5 24.14 -16.40 3.91
C ILE A 5 22.69 -16.52 4.32
N ILE A 6 21.86 -17.19 3.50
CA ILE A 6 20.43 -17.40 3.82
C ILE A 6 20.28 -18.18 5.12
N ARG A 7 21.08 -19.23 5.34
CA ARG A 7 21.02 -20.01 6.57
C ARG A 7 21.48 -19.26 7.81
N PHE A 8 22.40 -18.31 7.66
CA PHE A 8 22.81 -17.46 8.78
C PHE A 8 21.65 -16.61 9.31
N PHE A 9 20.85 -16.02 8.39
CA PHE A 9 19.69 -15.18 8.77
C PHE A 9 18.42 -16.00 9.06
N TYR A 10 18.27 -17.18 8.44
CA TYR A 10 17.09 -18.06 8.57
C TYR A 10 17.50 -19.50 8.91
N PRO A 11 18.06 -19.73 10.12
CA PRO A 11 18.58 -21.04 10.50
C PRO A 11 17.50 -22.13 10.59
N SER A 12 16.25 -21.76 10.80
CA SER A 12 15.11 -22.66 10.87
C SER A 12 14.63 -23.19 9.50
N LEU A 13 15.12 -22.61 8.37
CA LEU A 13 14.73 -23.00 7.03
C LEU A 13 15.44 -24.27 6.58
N GLN A 14 14.67 -25.33 6.25
CA GLN A 14 15.21 -26.62 5.84
C GLN A 14 15.79 -26.55 4.41
N HIS A 15 16.79 -27.41 4.14
CA HIS A 15 17.48 -27.40 2.84
C HIS A 15 16.53 -27.69 1.65
N GLU A 16 15.64 -28.63 1.86
CA GLU A 16 14.66 -29.07 0.84
C GLU A 16 13.63 -27.96 0.54
N GLU A 17 13.27 -27.17 1.57
CA GLU A 17 12.35 -26.03 1.45
C GLU A 17 12.97 -24.82 0.77
N LEU A 18 14.31 -24.70 0.80
CA LEU A 18 15.01 -23.50 0.32
C LEU A 18 14.72 -23.19 -1.14
N ARG A 19 14.69 -24.22 -2.01
CA ARG A 19 14.40 -24.05 -3.43
C ARG A 19 13.00 -23.49 -3.66
N LYS A 20 12.00 -24.04 -2.97
CA LYS A 20 10.60 -23.62 -3.05
C LYS A 20 10.43 -22.18 -2.58
N PHE A 21 10.94 -21.86 -1.38
CA PHE A 21 10.82 -20.51 -0.82
C PHE A 21 11.65 -19.47 -1.56
N SER A 22 12.77 -19.85 -2.21
CA SER A 22 13.51 -18.96 -3.09
C SER A 22 12.71 -18.57 -4.33
N LEU A 23 12.00 -19.51 -4.95
CA LEU A 23 11.11 -19.23 -6.08
C LEU A 23 9.89 -18.39 -5.66
N TYR A 24 9.32 -18.65 -4.47
CA TYR A 24 8.25 -17.81 -3.94
C TYR A 24 8.77 -16.42 -3.58
N GLY A 25 9.98 -16.31 -3.04
CA GLY A 25 10.65 -15.03 -2.82
C GLY A 25 10.86 -14.25 -4.12
N LEU A 26 11.29 -14.92 -5.19
CA LEU A 26 11.44 -14.33 -6.52
C LEU A 26 10.09 -13.86 -7.09
N ALA A 27 9.03 -14.66 -6.95
CA ALA A 27 7.69 -14.26 -7.35
C ALA A 27 7.19 -13.04 -6.55
N ALA A 28 7.46 -12.99 -5.24
CA ALA A 28 7.15 -11.85 -4.38
C ALA A 28 7.96 -10.60 -4.75
N PHE A 29 9.24 -10.76 -5.07
CA PHE A 29 10.12 -9.70 -5.58
C PHE A 29 9.54 -9.06 -6.84
N PHE A 30 9.16 -9.85 -7.83
CA PHE A 30 8.52 -9.35 -9.04
C PHE A 30 7.18 -8.69 -8.74
N THR A 31 6.33 -9.31 -7.92
CA THR A 31 5.00 -8.78 -7.58
C THR A 31 5.08 -7.42 -6.90
N LEU A 32 5.87 -7.33 -5.82
CA LEU A 32 5.96 -6.11 -5.00
C LEU A 32 6.87 -5.06 -5.64
N GLY A 33 7.92 -5.47 -6.36
CA GLY A 33 8.76 -4.57 -7.14
C GLY A 33 7.95 -3.85 -8.23
N THR A 34 7.19 -4.61 -9.03
CA THR A 34 6.27 -4.04 -10.04
C THR A 34 5.25 -3.10 -9.39
N TYR A 35 4.62 -3.53 -8.30
CA TYR A 35 3.64 -2.70 -7.60
C TYR A 35 4.23 -1.36 -7.14
N TRP A 36 5.47 -1.33 -6.63
CA TRP A 36 6.09 -0.09 -6.18
C TRP A 36 6.50 0.82 -7.33
N ILE A 37 6.95 0.30 -8.47
CA ILE A 37 7.13 1.12 -9.68
C ILE A 37 5.79 1.76 -10.07
N LEU A 38 4.75 0.96 -10.24
CA LEU A 38 3.42 1.42 -10.65
C LEU A 38 2.80 2.42 -9.66
N ARG A 39 2.96 2.16 -8.36
CA ARG A 39 2.42 3.00 -7.29
C ARG A 39 2.96 4.43 -7.33
N LEU A 40 4.24 4.58 -7.64
CA LEU A 40 4.86 5.91 -7.76
C LEU A 40 4.56 6.52 -9.12
N LEU A 41 4.62 5.71 -10.16
CA LEU A 41 4.44 6.16 -11.55
C LEU A 41 3.02 6.66 -11.83
N LYS A 42 1.99 6.06 -11.22
CA LYS A 42 0.60 6.54 -11.37
C LYS A 42 0.42 7.98 -10.89
N ASP A 43 1.13 8.36 -9.82
CA ASP A 43 1.10 9.73 -9.31
C ASP A 43 1.85 10.66 -10.27
N VAL A 44 3.03 10.26 -10.77
CA VAL A 44 3.79 11.01 -11.79
C VAL A 44 2.93 11.27 -13.03
N LEU A 45 2.23 10.23 -13.53
CA LEU A 45 1.36 10.39 -14.69
C LEU A 45 0.25 11.42 -14.49
N ILE A 46 -0.41 11.42 -13.33
CA ILE A 46 -1.50 12.36 -13.05
C ILE A 46 -0.98 13.76 -12.74
N TYR A 47 0.10 13.88 -11.98
CA TYR A 47 0.64 15.19 -11.59
C TYR A 47 1.32 15.94 -12.73
N GLU A 48 1.98 15.22 -13.67
CA GLU A 48 2.88 15.83 -14.65
C GLU A 48 2.48 15.60 -16.12
N LEU A 49 1.90 14.43 -16.48
CA LEU A 49 1.80 14.03 -17.88
C LEU A 49 0.37 14.00 -18.42
N ALA A 50 -0.63 13.64 -17.62
CA ALA A 50 -1.98 13.44 -18.11
C ALA A 50 -2.69 14.73 -18.55
N PHE A 51 -2.29 15.88 -18.00
CA PHE A 51 -2.97 17.15 -18.16
C PHE A 51 -1.97 18.28 -18.50
N PRO A 52 -1.30 18.22 -19.67
CA PRO A 52 -0.29 19.20 -20.03
C PRO A 52 -0.93 20.55 -20.41
N SER A 53 -0.32 21.65 -19.97
CA SER A 53 -0.80 23.02 -20.24
C SER A 53 -0.79 23.37 -21.71
N GLU A 54 0.10 22.75 -22.50
CA GLU A 54 0.20 22.91 -23.96
C GLU A 54 -1.07 22.45 -24.70
N LEU A 55 -1.90 21.63 -24.06
CA LEU A 55 -3.20 21.16 -24.57
C LEU A 55 -4.40 21.88 -23.94
N GLY A 56 -4.17 23.01 -23.27
CA GLY A 56 -5.20 23.87 -22.70
C GLY A 56 -5.66 23.53 -21.29
N TRP A 57 -4.98 22.59 -20.60
CA TRP A 57 -5.27 22.32 -19.21
C TRP A 57 -4.71 23.41 -18.28
N ALA A 58 -5.42 23.70 -17.21
CA ALA A 58 -4.92 24.62 -16.18
C ALA A 58 -3.64 24.09 -15.51
N ILE A 59 -2.68 24.97 -15.23
CA ILE A 59 -1.45 24.61 -14.52
C ILE A 59 -1.83 24.01 -13.16
N GLY A 60 -1.33 22.80 -12.88
CA GLY A 60 -1.62 22.08 -11.64
C GLY A 60 -2.97 21.37 -11.59
N TYR A 61 -3.69 21.26 -12.72
CA TYR A 61 -4.93 20.50 -12.79
C TYR A 61 -4.77 19.06 -12.32
N GLY A 62 -3.64 18.41 -12.57
CA GLY A 62 -3.34 17.08 -12.06
C GLY A 62 -3.47 16.97 -10.54
N ARG A 63 -3.01 17.97 -9.77
CA ARG A 63 -3.17 18.04 -8.30
C ARG A 63 -4.63 18.12 -7.90
N GLU A 64 -5.40 18.95 -8.60
CA GLU A 64 -6.83 19.13 -8.38
C GLU A 64 -7.61 17.85 -8.67
N PHE A 65 -7.17 17.08 -9.65
CA PHE A 65 -7.84 15.86 -10.09
C PHE A 65 -7.60 14.63 -9.18
N ILE A 66 -6.52 14.63 -8.37
CA ILE A 66 -6.17 13.51 -7.48
C ILE A 66 -7.31 13.06 -6.55
N PRO A 67 -8.05 13.95 -5.87
CA PRO A 67 -9.19 13.53 -5.03
C PRO A 67 -10.27 12.84 -5.83
N SER A 68 -10.58 13.34 -7.03
CA SER A 68 -11.60 12.76 -7.91
C SER A 68 -11.23 11.38 -8.44
N ILE A 69 -10.00 11.21 -8.92
CA ILE A 69 -9.53 9.88 -9.38
C ILE A 69 -9.44 8.88 -8.23
N LYS A 70 -9.14 9.34 -7.01
CA LYS A 70 -9.15 8.49 -5.82
C LYS A 70 -10.54 7.98 -5.47
N LEU A 71 -11.56 8.81 -5.65
CA LEU A 71 -12.96 8.40 -5.52
C LEU A 71 -13.32 7.34 -6.57
N ILE A 72 -13.00 7.59 -7.85
CA ILE A 72 -13.22 6.63 -8.94
C ILE A 72 -12.50 5.31 -8.69
N SER A 73 -11.27 5.36 -8.16
CA SER A 73 -10.47 4.18 -7.85
C SER A 73 -11.11 3.27 -6.80
N LEU A 74 -11.88 3.81 -5.86
CA LEU A 74 -12.65 3.00 -4.91
C LEU A 74 -13.65 2.11 -5.65
N GLY A 75 -14.44 2.67 -6.55
CA GLY A 75 -15.39 1.91 -7.37
C GLY A 75 -14.70 0.87 -8.25
N THR A 76 -13.58 1.24 -8.88
CA THR A 76 -12.78 0.33 -9.72
C THR A 76 -12.26 -0.86 -8.94
N VAL A 77 -11.77 -0.65 -7.73
CA VAL A 77 -11.27 -1.76 -6.90
C VAL A 77 -12.41 -2.67 -6.44
N LEU A 78 -13.57 -2.12 -6.08
CA LEU A 78 -14.74 -2.92 -5.73
C LEU A 78 -15.19 -3.81 -6.91
N LEU A 79 -15.25 -3.23 -8.11
CA LEU A 79 -15.54 -3.97 -9.33
C LEU A 79 -14.49 -5.05 -9.60
N SER A 80 -13.21 -4.72 -9.42
CA SER A 80 -12.11 -5.68 -9.61
C SER A 80 -12.19 -6.86 -8.65
N VAL A 81 -12.52 -6.63 -7.38
CA VAL A 81 -12.72 -7.69 -6.38
C VAL A 81 -13.92 -8.56 -6.74
N PHE A 82 -15.00 -7.98 -7.24
CA PHE A 82 -16.16 -8.74 -7.71
C PHE A 82 -15.81 -9.63 -8.92
N ILE A 83 -15.11 -9.08 -9.91
CA ILE A 83 -14.62 -9.85 -11.07
C ILE A 83 -13.68 -10.97 -10.60
N TYR A 84 -12.74 -10.67 -9.71
CA TYR A 84 -11.81 -11.65 -9.15
C TYR A 84 -12.51 -12.79 -8.43
N SER A 85 -13.56 -12.49 -7.66
CA SER A 85 -14.37 -13.51 -6.99
C SER A 85 -14.99 -14.51 -7.98
N LYS A 86 -15.46 -14.03 -9.14
CA LYS A 86 -15.97 -14.92 -10.20
C LYS A 86 -14.86 -15.70 -10.89
N LEU A 87 -13.70 -15.07 -11.12
CA LEU A 87 -12.57 -15.73 -11.76
C LEU A 87 -12.01 -16.89 -10.89
N ILE A 88 -12.02 -16.77 -9.57
CA ILE A 88 -11.62 -17.86 -8.65
C ILE A 88 -12.53 -19.10 -8.79
N ASP A 89 -13.81 -18.91 -9.11
CA ASP A 89 -14.73 -20.02 -9.31
C ASP A 89 -14.49 -20.73 -10.67
N MET A 90 -13.88 -20.04 -11.65
CA MET A 90 -13.66 -20.55 -13.00
C MET A 90 -12.25 -21.12 -13.22
N PHE A 91 -11.24 -20.61 -12.55
CA PHE A 91 -9.83 -20.92 -12.78
C PHE A 91 -9.12 -21.38 -11.52
N LYS A 92 -8.14 -22.28 -11.67
CA LYS A 92 -7.20 -22.62 -10.58
C LYS A 92 -6.30 -21.41 -10.26
N LYS A 93 -5.83 -21.28 -9.02
CA LYS A 93 -5.02 -20.13 -8.56
C LYS A 93 -3.81 -19.83 -9.45
N HIS A 94 -3.06 -20.84 -9.89
CA HIS A 94 -1.93 -20.62 -10.79
C HIS A 94 -2.35 -20.12 -12.18
N GLN A 95 -3.53 -20.52 -12.69
CA GLN A 95 -4.06 -20.05 -13.98
C GLN A 95 -4.50 -18.59 -13.90
N LEU A 96 -4.99 -18.14 -12.73
CA LEU A 96 -5.36 -16.74 -12.50
C LEU A 96 -4.18 -15.80 -12.70
N PHE A 97 -2.94 -16.20 -12.36
CA PHE A 97 -1.76 -15.38 -12.67
C PHE A 97 -1.63 -15.12 -14.16
N TYR A 98 -1.85 -16.13 -15.00
CA TYR A 98 -1.76 -15.96 -16.46
C TYR A 98 -2.85 -15.04 -16.99
N VAL A 99 -4.10 -15.25 -16.58
CA VAL A 99 -5.25 -14.44 -17.02
C VAL A 99 -5.03 -12.96 -16.61
N ILE A 100 -4.81 -12.73 -15.32
CA ILE A 100 -4.71 -11.38 -14.77
C ILE A 100 -3.38 -10.72 -15.20
N GLY A 101 -2.28 -11.46 -15.19
CA GLY A 101 -0.97 -10.95 -15.61
C GLY A 101 -0.94 -10.55 -17.09
N THR A 102 -1.52 -11.36 -17.98
CA THR A 102 -1.62 -11.04 -19.41
C THR A 102 -2.48 -9.78 -19.62
N PHE A 103 -3.59 -9.65 -18.90
CA PHE A 103 -4.41 -8.43 -18.95
C PHE A 103 -3.58 -7.18 -18.64
N TYR A 104 -2.78 -7.19 -17.56
CA TYR A 104 -1.94 -6.04 -17.22
C TYR A 104 -0.79 -5.83 -18.20
N ILE A 105 -0.18 -6.88 -18.75
CA ILE A 105 0.85 -6.75 -19.80
C ILE A 105 0.28 -6.04 -21.03
N VAL A 106 -0.91 -6.42 -21.50
CA VAL A 106 -1.57 -5.78 -22.63
C VAL A 106 -1.89 -4.32 -22.32
N LEU A 107 -2.49 -4.05 -21.15
CA LEU A 107 -2.87 -2.70 -20.75
C LEU A 107 -1.66 -1.76 -20.63
N PHE A 108 -0.57 -2.23 -20.00
CA PHE A 108 0.67 -1.45 -19.88
C PHE A 108 1.41 -1.34 -21.22
N GLY A 109 1.24 -2.29 -22.14
CA GLY A 109 1.71 -2.17 -23.52
C GLY A 109 1.03 -1.02 -24.27
N LEU A 110 -0.31 -0.90 -24.14
CA LEU A 110 -1.04 0.25 -24.71
C LEU A 110 -0.59 1.57 -24.09
N THR A 111 -0.43 1.61 -22.75
CA THR A 111 0.12 2.78 -22.05
C THR A 111 1.51 3.14 -22.58
N THR A 112 2.41 2.15 -22.71
CA THR A 112 3.76 2.32 -23.24
C THR A 112 3.72 2.95 -24.64
N THR A 113 2.87 2.45 -25.54
CA THR A 113 2.77 2.95 -26.92
C THR A 113 2.43 4.45 -26.92
N VAL A 114 1.42 4.87 -26.17
CA VAL A 114 1.04 6.29 -26.10
C VAL A 114 2.16 7.13 -25.49
N LEU A 115 2.83 6.65 -24.44
CA LEU A 115 3.96 7.37 -23.80
C LEU A 115 5.17 7.49 -24.71
N VAL A 116 5.47 6.47 -25.54
CA VAL A 116 6.55 6.54 -26.53
C VAL A 116 6.23 7.59 -27.59
N ILE A 117 5.00 7.62 -28.10
CA ILE A 117 4.58 8.63 -29.08
C ILE A 117 4.65 10.02 -28.46
N ASN A 118 4.17 10.19 -27.21
CA ASN A 118 4.28 11.46 -26.49
C ASN A 118 5.74 11.93 -26.32
N ASN A 119 6.61 11.03 -25.94
CA ASN A 119 8.03 11.34 -25.74
C ASN A 119 8.77 11.69 -27.04
N THR A 120 8.33 11.11 -28.18
CA THR A 120 8.99 11.28 -29.46
C THR A 120 8.47 12.48 -30.24
N TYR A 121 7.16 12.69 -30.23
CA TYR A 121 6.49 13.67 -31.09
C TYR A 121 5.80 14.80 -30.31
N GLY A 122 5.78 14.74 -28.99
CA GLY A 122 5.16 15.71 -28.11
C GLY A 122 3.64 15.50 -27.90
N PRO A 123 3.05 16.20 -26.93
CA PRO A 123 1.65 16.02 -26.53
C PRO A 123 0.66 16.49 -27.60
N GLN A 124 1.05 17.42 -28.47
CA GLN A 124 0.16 17.95 -29.53
C GLN A 124 -0.21 16.92 -30.59
N VAL A 125 0.67 15.95 -30.86
CA VAL A 125 0.41 14.87 -31.85
C VAL A 125 -0.61 13.88 -31.30
N ILE A 126 -0.55 13.59 -29.99
CA ILE A 126 -1.46 12.63 -29.36
C ILE A 126 -2.81 13.28 -29.05
N GLY A 127 -2.80 14.55 -28.70
CA GLY A 127 -3.98 15.27 -28.20
C GLY A 127 -4.31 15.00 -26.74
N TRP A 128 -5.23 15.79 -26.20
CA TRP A 128 -5.55 15.79 -24.77
C TRP A 128 -6.24 14.50 -24.29
N PHE A 129 -7.11 13.90 -25.12
CA PHE A 129 -7.91 12.76 -24.69
C PHE A 129 -7.08 11.48 -24.44
N PRO A 130 -6.20 11.02 -25.34
CA PRO A 130 -5.39 9.84 -25.08
C PRO A 130 -4.44 10.00 -23.89
N LEU A 131 -3.86 11.19 -23.69
CA LEU A 131 -2.96 11.45 -22.52
C LEU A 131 -3.75 11.40 -21.21
N ALA A 132 -4.88 12.09 -21.13
CA ALA A 132 -5.75 12.02 -19.96
C ALA A 132 -6.25 10.59 -19.71
N ALA A 133 -6.68 9.89 -20.78
CA ALA A 133 -7.17 8.52 -20.69
C ALA A 133 -6.12 7.55 -20.14
N ILE A 134 -4.88 7.57 -20.66
CA ILE A 134 -3.84 6.66 -20.14
C ILE A 134 -3.42 7.01 -18.71
N GLY A 135 -3.40 8.28 -18.33
CA GLY A 135 -3.14 8.70 -16.95
C GLY A 135 -4.19 8.10 -16.01
N VAL A 136 -5.46 8.29 -16.32
CA VAL A 136 -6.58 7.75 -15.53
C VAL A 136 -6.57 6.22 -15.51
N VAL A 137 -6.49 5.59 -16.69
CA VAL A 137 -6.51 4.11 -16.79
C VAL A 137 -5.31 3.50 -16.07
N SER A 138 -4.11 4.05 -16.20
CA SER A 138 -2.92 3.55 -15.50
C SER A 138 -3.04 3.72 -13.98
N TYR A 139 -3.64 4.82 -13.51
CA TYR A 139 -3.93 5.02 -12.10
C TYR A 139 -4.86 3.93 -11.57
N LEU A 140 -6.00 3.72 -12.22
CA LEU A 140 -6.99 2.71 -11.84
C LEU A 140 -6.43 1.28 -11.95
N ALA A 141 -5.66 1.01 -12.99
CA ALA A 141 -4.97 -0.26 -13.18
C ALA A 141 -3.98 -0.54 -12.04
N THR A 142 -3.22 0.45 -11.61
CA THR A 142 -2.30 0.30 -10.47
C THR A 142 -3.03 -0.03 -9.16
N GLU A 143 -4.15 0.66 -8.88
CA GLU A 143 -4.95 0.40 -7.68
C GLU A 143 -5.56 -1.03 -7.69
N SER A 144 -6.02 -1.49 -8.86
CA SER A 144 -6.52 -2.84 -9.04
C SER A 144 -5.40 -3.89 -9.00
N PHE A 145 -4.25 -3.63 -9.63
CA PHE A 145 -3.08 -4.51 -9.60
C PHE A 145 -2.62 -4.79 -8.17
N GLY A 146 -2.42 -3.74 -7.38
CA GLY A 146 -2.03 -3.86 -5.97
C GLY A 146 -3.04 -4.63 -5.13
N SER A 147 -4.32 -4.60 -5.49
CA SER A 147 -5.37 -5.33 -4.78
C SER A 147 -5.45 -6.80 -5.18
N LEU A 148 -5.31 -7.10 -6.47
CA LEU A 148 -5.55 -8.43 -7.03
C LEU A 148 -4.30 -9.31 -7.00
N ILE A 149 -3.18 -8.83 -7.56
CA ILE A 149 -1.98 -9.66 -7.73
C ILE A 149 -1.31 -9.98 -6.40
N ILE A 150 -1.26 -9.01 -5.47
CA ILE A 150 -0.68 -9.25 -4.14
C ILE A 150 -1.54 -10.25 -3.35
N ALA A 151 -2.87 -10.10 -3.39
CA ALA A 151 -3.78 -11.04 -2.75
C ALA A 151 -3.71 -12.44 -3.37
N LEU A 152 -3.62 -12.52 -4.71
CA LEU A 152 -3.46 -13.79 -5.43
C LEU A 152 -2.15 -14.47 -5.05
N PHE A 153 -1.04 -13.71 -4.99
CA PHE A 153 0.27 -14.24 -4.60
C PHE A 153 0.21 -14.89 -3.20
N TRP A 154 -0.30 -14.16 -2.20
CA TRP A 154 -0.40 -14.71 -0.85
C TRP A 154 -1.40 -15.87 -0.75
N SER A 155 -2.52 -15.79 -1.46
CA SER A 155 -3.47 -16.91 -1.54
C SER A 155 -2.84 -18.17 -2.14
N PHE A 156 -2.02 -18.02 -3.20
CA PHE A 156 -1.28 -19.10 -3.80
C PHE A 156 -0.22 -19.67 -2.83
N ALA A 157 0.61 -18.81 -2.25
CA ALA A 157 1.66 -19.24 -1.32
C ALA A 157 1.10 -19.99 -0.09
N ILE A 158 0.00 -19.51 0.48
CA ILE A 158 -0.67 -20.16 1.63
C ILE A 158 -1.29 -21.50 1.23
N SER A 159 -1.95 -21.58 0.08
CA SER A 159 -2.64 -22.81 -0.36
C SER A 159 -1.70 -23.92 -0.84
N THR A 160 -0.44 -23.58 -1.07
CA THR A 160 0.58 -24.52 -1.55
C THR A 160 1.67 -24.80 -0.52
N THR A 161 1.47 -24.39 0.75
CA THR A 161 2.48 -24.54 1.80
C THR A 161 1.85 -25.05 3.10
N LYS A 162 2.46 -26.08 3.71
CA LYS A 162 2.07 -26.61 5.02
C LYS A 162 2.33 -25.55 6.11
N SER A 163 1.50 -25.54 7.17
CA SER A 163 1.54 -24.52 8.23
C SER A 163 2.91 -24.36 8.90
N ASP A 164 3.61 -25.45 9.16
CA ASP A 164 4.92 -25.38 9.82
C ASP A 164 6.04 -24.90 8.87
N ALA A 165 6.00 -25.30 7.61
CA ALA A 165 6.90 -24.77 6.58
C ALA A 165 6.66 -23.27 6.34
N ALA A 166 5.40 -22.82 6.36
CA ALA A 166 5.03 -21.41 6.23
C ALA A 166 5.65 -20.53 7.34
N LYS A 167 5.63 -21.00 8.60
CA LYS A 167 6.25 -20.28 9.72
C LYS A 167 7.76 -20.04 9.50
N ARG A 168 8.45 -21.00 8.87
CA ARG A 168 9.89 -20.92 8.60
C ARG A 168 10.19 -20.10 7.33
N GLY A 169 9.39 -20.26 6.28
CA GLY A 169 9.69 -19.75 4.95
C GLY A 169 9.11 -18.36 4.64
N PHE A 170 7.95 -17.98 5.19
CA PHE A 170 7.30 -16.70 4.87
C PHE A 170 8.11 -15.47 5.30
N PRO A 171 8.83 -15.46 6.44
CA PRO A 171 9.73 -14.35 6.75
C PRO A 171 10.82 -14.13 5.69
N PHE A 172 11.36 -15.22 5.11
CA PHE A 172 12.32 -15.13 4.03
C PHE A 172 11.69 -14.56 2.73
N ILE A 173 10.47 -15.02 2.36
CA ILE A 173 9.74 -14.47 1.22
C ILE A 173 9.54 -12.96 1.39
N ILE A 174 9.12 -12.50 2.59
CA ILE A 174 8.90 -11.08 2.90
C ILE A 174 10.21 -10.29 2.76
N ALA A 175 11.34 -10.81 3.23
CA ALA A 175 12.62 -10.13 3.11
C ALA A 175 13.04 -9.95 1.64
N VAL A 176 12.89 -10.98 0.81
CA VAL A 176 13.16 -10.89 -0.64
C VAL A 176 12.21 -9.93 -1.34
N ALA A 177 10.94 -9.94 -0.95
CA ALA A 177 9.94 -9.00 -1.44
C ALA A 177 10.29 -7.54 -1.13
N GLN A 178 10.85 -7.26 0.05
CA GLN A 178 11.30 -5.91 0.44
C GLN A 178 12.45 -5.41 -0.43
N ILE A 179 13.36 -6.28 -0.86
CA ILE A 179 14.37 -5.90 -1.84
C ILE A 179 13.70 -5.46 -3.15
N GLY A 180 12.63 -6.15 -3.57
CA GLY A 180 11.82 -5.75 -4.72
C GLY A 180 11.17 -4.37 -4.56
N THR A 181 10.62 -4.07 -3.37
CA THR A 181 9.97 -2.75 -3.11
C THR A 181 10.98 -1.60 -3.16
N ILE A 182 12.15 -1.79 -2.55
CA ILE A 182 13.24 -0.80 -2.56
C ILE A 182 13.76 -0.61 -3.98
N GLY A 183 14.05 -1.72 -4.68
CA GLY A 183 14.54 -1.70 -6.06
C GLY A 183 13.56 -1.06 -7.04
N GLY A 184 12.26 -1.40 -6.95
CA GLY A 184 11.21 -0.79 -7.76
C GLY A 184 11.13 0.73 -7.56
N SER A 185 11.21 1.19 -6.32
CA SER A 185 11.23 2.63 -6.01
C SER A 185 12.50 3.31 -6.51
N ALA A 186 13.66 2.64 -6.42
CA ALA A 186 14.94 3.15 -6.91
C ALA A 186 14.93 3.34 -8.43
N LEU A 187 14.28 2.45 -9.19
CA LEU A 187 14.14 2.60 -10.66
C LEU A 187 13.39 3.89 -11.02
N VAL A 188 12.38 4.29 -10.23
CA VAL A 188 11.68 5.57 -10.43
C VAL A 188 12.59 6.76 -10.06
N TYR A 189 13.39 6.65 -8.99
CA TYR A 189 14.36 7.68 -8.59
C TYR A 189 15.40 7.97 -9.67
N PHE A 190 15.88 6.96 -10.41
CA PHE A 190 16.85 7.16 -11.50
C PHE A 190 16.31 7.95 -12.70
N ASN A 191 15.10 8.45 -12.62
CA ASN A 191 14.47 9.31 -13.63
C ASN A 191 14.43 8.70 -15.04
N LEU A 192 14.30 7.38 -15.12
CA LEU A 192 14.13 6.67 -16.38
C LEU A 192 12.83 7.10 -17.07
N PRO A 193 12.74 7.14 -18.40
CA PRO A 193 11.51 7.50 -19.09
C PRO A 193 10.31 6.65 -18.63
N GLU A 194 9.11 7.25 -18.52
CA GLU A 194 7.92 6.58 -18.01
C GLU A 194 7.55 5.36 -18.86
N TRP A 195 7.66 5.47 -20.19
CA TRP A 195 7.43 4.35 -21.10
C TRP A 195 8.35 3.17 -20.80
N PHE A 196 9.62 3.44 -20.48
CA PHE A 196 10.59 2.38 -20.16
C PHE A 196 10.28 1.70 -18.81
N LEU A 197 9.82 2.46 -17.83
CA LEU A 197 9.36 1.91 -16.54
C LEU A 197 8.15 0.98 -16.75
N PHE A 198 7.24 1.28 -17.66
CA PHE A 198 6.14 0.37 -18.02
C PHE A 198 6.64 -0.89 -18.74
N VAL A 199 7.64 -0.78 -19.61
CA VAL A 199 8.31 -1.95 -20.22
C VAL A 199 8.93 -2.84 -19.15
N LEU A 200 9.60 -2.26 -18.15
CA LEU A 200 10.13 -3.02 -17.01
C LEU A 200 9.01 -3.69 -16.21
N CYS A 201 7.89 -3.00 -15.99
CA CYS A 201 6.72 -3.60 -15.34
C CYS A 201 6.17 -4.81 -16.13
N MET A 202 6.07 -4.72 -17.45
CA MET A 202 5.67 -5.85 -18.28
C MET A 202 6.68 -7.01 -18.19
N GLY A 203 7.98 -6.70 -18.21
CA GLY A 203 9.04 -7.70 -18.05
C GLY A 203 9.02 -8.40 -16.69
N THR A 204 8.78 -7.65 -15.60
CA THR A 204 8.68 -8.23 -14.25
C THR A 204 7.38 -9.04 -14.06
N ILE A 205 6.26 -8.61 -14.65
CA ILE A 205 5.03 -9.42 -14.67
C ILE A 205 5.27 -10.70 -15.46
N PHE A 206 5.91 -10.63 -16.63
CA PHE A 206 6.28 -11.82 -17.40
C PHE A 206 7.20 -12.76 -16.59
N GLY A 207 8.21 -12.21 -15.89
CA GLY A 207 9.07 -12.94 -14.95
C GLY A 207 8.28 -13.64 -13.84
N LEU A 208 7.28 -12.97 -13.29
CA LEU A 208 6.35 -13.57 -12.32
C LEU A 208 5.62 -14.77 -12.94
N LEU A 209 5.03 -14.61 -14.14
CA LEU A 209 4.31 -15.70 -14.81
C LEU A 209 5.22 -16.90 -15.09
N MET A 210 6.46 -16.65 -15.55
CA MET A 210 7.44 -17.71 -15.78
C MET A 210 7.87 -18.39 -14.47
N THR A 211 8.02 -17.64 -13.38
CA THR A 211 8.33 -18.19 -12.06
C THR A 211 7.21 -19.11 -11.57
N ILE A 212 5.95 -18.68 -11.67
CA ILE A 212 4.79 -19.52 -11.30
C ILE A 212 4.71 -20.78 -12.19
N ARG A 213 4.94 -20.64 -13.50
CA ARG A 213 5.01 -21.79 -14.43
C ARG A 213 6.10 -22.78 -14.02
N TYR A 214 7.28 -22.27 -13.68
CA TYR A 214 8.40 -23.09 -13.25
C TYR A 214 8.12 -23.81 -11.93
N VAL A 215 7.48 -23.13 -10.95
CA VAL A 215 7.03 -23.76 -9.70
C VAL A 215 6.07 -24.93 -9.98
N MET A 216 5.05 -24.70 -10.81
CA MET A 216 4.06 -25.73 -11.14
C MET A 216 4.64 -26.90 -11.96
N ALA A 217 5.73 -26.69 -12.70
CA ALA A 217 6.39 -27.75 -13.46
C ALA A 217 7.43 -28.54 -12.64
N THR A 218 7.96 -27.92 -11.56
CA THR A 218 9.09 -28.49 -10.80
C THR A 218 8.66 -29.28 -9.59
N PHE A 219 7.60 -28.80 -8.89
CA PHE A 219 7.15 -29.40 -7.64
C PHE A 219 5.94 -30.33 -7.87
N THR A 220 5.92 -31.44 -7.15
CA THR A 220 4.81 -32.40 -7.18
C THR A 220 3.56 -31.84 -6.49
N ALA A 221 2.39 -32.43 -6.76
CA ALA A 221 1.14 -32.03 -6.11
C ALA A 221 1.22 -32.18 -4.57
N GLU A 222 1.98 -33.14 -4.08
CA GLU A 222 2.18 -33.39 -2.65
C GLU A 222 3.04 -32.28 -2.01
N GLU A 223 4.12 -31.85 -2.66
CA GLU A 223 4.96 -30.73 -2.22
C GLU A 223 4.21 -29.38 -2.26
N LEU A 224 3.22 -29.24 -3.13
CA LEU A 224 2.33 -28.09 -3.24
C LEU A 224 1.03 -28.24 -2.45
N SER A 225 0.98 -29.15 -1.47
CA SER A 225 -0.18 -29.35 -0.61
C SER A 225 -0.15 -28.42 0.61
N SER A 226 -1.34 -28.14 1.16
CA SER A 226 -1.56 -27.39 2.40
C SER A 226 -2.34 -28.26 3.38
N ASP A 227 -2.06 -28.11 4.69
CA ASP A 227 -2.81 -28.78 5.76
C ASP A 227 -4.23 -28.23 5.94
N LYS A 228 -4.58 -27.17 5.23
CA LYS A 228 -5.88 -26.51 5.36
C LYS A 228 -6.78 -26.87 4.18
N GLU A 229 -7.85 -27.60 4.46
CA GLU A 229 -9.01 -27.59 3.56
C GLU A 229 -9.52 -26.14 3.44
N GLU A 230 -9.53 -25.62 2.22
CA GLU A 230 -10.15 -24.32 1.95
C GLU A 230 -11.66 -24.44 2.10
N LYS A 231 -12.18 -24.16 3.29
CA LYS A 231 -13.59 -23.88 3.42
C LYS A 231 -13.89 -22.62 2.62
N LYS A 232 -14.62 -22.75 1.52
CA LYS A 232 -15.15 -21.63 0.72
C LYS A 232 -16.22 -20.90 1.53
N THR A 233 -15.81 -20.13 2.54
CA THR A 233 -16.72 -19.19 3.22
C THR A 233 -16.80 -17.95 2.35
N LYS A 234 -17.95 -17.75 1.69
CA LYS A 234 -18.24 -16.49 1.00
C LYS A 234 -18.28 -15.39 2.06
N PRO A 235 -17.56 -14.27 1.85
CA PRO A 235 -17.64 -13.14 2.77
C PRO A 235 -19.08 -12.60 2.77
N ASP A 236 -19.76 -12.74 3.88
CA ASP A 236 -21.07 -12.11 4.08
C ASP A 236 -20.84 -10.68 4.58
N PHE A 237 -20.86 -9.74 3.65
CA PHE A 237 -20.66 -8.33 3.90
C PHE A 237 -21.68 -7.76 4.90
N LEU A 238 -22.96 -8.13 4.73
CA LEU A 238 -24.03 -7.65 5.59
C LEU A 238 -23.91 -8.17 7.02
N ALA A 239 -23.50 -9.43 7.20
CA ALA A 239 -23.20 -9.97 8.52
C ALA A 239 -22.02 -9.25 9.18
N GLY A 240 -21.00 -8.88 8.43
CA GLY A 240 -19.88 -8.07 8.92
C GLY A 240 -20.32 -6.69 9.41
N VAL A 241 -21.17 -6.00 8.65
CA VAL A 241 -21.72 -4.68 9.05
C VAL A 241 -22.60 -4.80 10.31
N LYS A 242 -23.48 -5.80 10.38
CA LYS A 242 -24.31 -6.05 11.58
C LYS A 242 -23.47 -6.32 12.81
N LEU A 243 -22.41 -7.12 12.66
CA LEU A 243 -21.50 -7.46 13.76
C LEU A 243 -20.73 -6.23 14.25
N LEU A 244 -20.26 -5.37 13.33
CA LEU A 244 -19.62 -4.09 13.67
C LEU A 244 -20.57 -3.18 14.45
N ALA A 245 -21.84 -3.07 14.03
CA ALA A 245 -22.83 -2.23 14.70
C ALA A 245 -23.22 -2.78 16.08
N ALA A 246 -23.24 -4.11 16.25
CA ALA A 246 -23.62 -4.77 17.49
C ALA A 246 -22.49 -4.79 18.54
N GLN A 247 -21.23 -4.74 18.14
CA GLN A 247 -20.08 -4.93 19.01
C GLN A 247 -19.19 -3.69 19.10
N PRO A 248 -19.32 -2.86 20.18
CA PRO A 248 -18.54 -1.62 20.34
C PRO A 248 -17.01 -1.83 20.27
N TYR A 249 -16.52 -2.99 20.71
CA TYR A 249 -15.11 -3.34 20.57
C TYR A 249 -14.66 -3.42 19.11
N LEU A 250 -15.44 -4.08 18.25
CA LEU A 250 -15.13 -4.24 16.83
C LEU A 250 -15.24 -2.90 16.08
N LEU A 251 -16.20 -2.05 16.48
CA LEU A 251 -16.27 -0.68 15.97
C LEU A 251 -15.02 0.11 16.36
N GLY A 252 -14.53 -0.04 17.58
CA GLY A 252 -13.26 0.53 18.02
C GLY A 252 -12.07 0.02 17.21
N VAL A 253 -12.01 -1.29 16.92
CA VAL A 253 -10.99 -1.89 16.04
C VAL A 253 -11.05 -1.27 14.65
N MET A 254 -12.24 -1.02 14.10
CA MET A 254 -12.39 -0.35 12.81
C MET A 254 -11.84 1.08 12.85
N VAL A 255 -12.18 1.88 13.86
CA VAL A 255 -11.67 3.26 14.01
C VAL A 255 -10.15 3.26 14.13
N VAL A 256 -9.57 2.43 15.00
CA VAL A 256 -8.10 2.31 15.16
C VAL A 256 -7.42 1.91 13.84
N SER A 257 -8.07 1.07 13.05
CA SER A 257 -7.53 0.56 11.79
C SER A 257 -7.66 1.53 10.62
N THR A 258 -8.51 2.56 10.71
CA THR A 258 -8.85 3.42 9.56
C THR A 258 -8.52 4.89 9.75
N PHE A 259 -8.67 5.46 10.95
CA PHE A 259 -8.52 6.92 11.18
C PHE A 259 -7.10 7.42 10.91
N TYR A 260 -6.08 6.61 11.19
CA TYR A 260 -4.71 6.97 10.83
C TYR A 260 -4.53 7.15 9.31
N GLU A 261 -5.29 6.41 8.49
CA GLU A 261 -5.22 6.53 7.03
C GLU A 261 -5.80 7.86 6.55
N VAL A 262 -6.79 8.43 7.25
CA VAL A 262 -7.32 9.77 6.93
C VAL A 262 -6.21 10.80 7.13
N ALA A 263 -5.65 10.90 8.34
CA ALA A 263 -4.59 11.85 8.68
C ALA A 263 -3.37 11.68 7.76
N LYS A 264 -2.93 10.42 7.55
CA LYS A 264 -1.81 10.11 6.67
C LYS A 264 -2.06 10.54 5.22
N SER A 265 -3.29 10.39 4.70
CA SER A 265 -3.62 10.76 3.33
C SER A 265 -3.68 12.27 3.13
N VAL A 266 -4.08 13.04 4.13
CA VAL A 266 -3.98 14.52 4.11
C VAL A 266 -2.52 14.95 3.96
N VAL A 267 -1.62 14.38 4.77
CA VAL A 267 -0.19 14.73 4.75
C VAL A 267 0.51 14.22 3.48
N ASP A 268 0.12 13.03 2.95
CA ASP A 268 0.61 12.52 1.67
C ASP A 268 0.23 13.45 0.52
N TYR A 269 -1.02 13.92 0.49
CA TYR A 269 -1.47 14.91 -0.49
C TYR A 269 -0.69 16.21 -0.37
N GLN A 270 -0.50 16.73 0.84
CA GLN A 270 0.27 17.92 1.13
C GLN A 270 1.72 17.80 0.62
N MET A 271 2.42 16.72 0.98
CA MET A 271 3.81 16.48 0.58
C MET A 271 3.95 16.45 -0.95
N LYS A 272 3.09 15.69 -1.63
CA LYS A 272 3.12 15.57 -3.09
C LYS A 272 2.76 16.87 -3.80
N SER A 273 1.79 17.62 -3.26
CA SER A 273 1.42 18.92 -3.79
C SER A 273 2.56 19.92 -3.65
N GLN A 274 3.24 19.98 -2.49
CA GLN A 274 4.43 20.79 -2.30
C GLN A 274 5.53 20.44 -3.28
N ALA A 275 5.84 19.15 -3.44
CA ALA A 275 6.88 18.67 -4.36
C ALA A 275 6.57 19.04 -5.82
N ASN A 276 5.30 19.02 -6.23
CA ASN A 276 4.89 19.38 -7.59
C ASN A 276 4.81 20.91 -7.81
N ILE A 277 4.67 21.71 -6.73
CA ILE A 277 4.62 23.17 -6.80
C ILE A 277 6.03 23.76 -6.93
N ILE A 278 7.05 23.18 -6.29
CA ILE A 278 8.40 23.74 -6.20
C ILE A 278 9.16 23.43 -7.51
N PRO A 279 9.52 24.45 -8.32
CA PRO A 279 10.11 24.23 -9.66
C PRO A 279 11.48 23.55 -9.65
N THR A 280 12.24 23.69 -8.54
CA THR A 280 13.57 23.07 -8.39
C THR A 280 13.53 21.59 -8.07
N VAL A 281 12.33 21.04 -7.77
CA VAL A 281 12.14 19.63 -7.39
C VAL A 281 11.65 18.83 -8.58
N ASN A 282 12.40 17.82 -8.97
CA ASN A 282 11.91 16.84 -9.90
C ASN A 282 10.94 15.89 -9.18
N PHE A 283 9.66 16.01 -9.48
CA PHE A 283 8.59 15.27 -8.77
C PHE A 283 8.76 13.75 -8.86
N LYS A 284 9.15 13.22 -10.02
CA LYS A 284 9.39 11.79 -10.22
C LYS A 284 10.53 11.27 -9.35
N GLN A 285 11.66 11.98 -9.32
CA GLN A 285 12.79 11.63 -8.44
C GLN A 285 12.38 11.74 -6.96
N PHE A 286 11.62 12.76 -6.61
CA PHE A 286 11.14 12.98 -5.25
C PHE A 286 10.27 11.80 -4.76
N VAL A 287 9.28 11.37 -5.53
CA VAL A 287 8.46 10.23 -5.13
C VAL A 287 9.25 8.91 -5.15
N GLY A 288 10.24 8.78 -6.03
CA GLY A 288 11.16 7.66 -6.08
C GLY A 288 11.98 7.52 -4.80
N ILE A 289 12.67 8.60 -4.36
CA ILE A 289 13.46 8.59 -3.11
C ILE A 289 12.54 8.41 -1.89
N TYR A 290 11.33 8.97 -1.92
CA TYR A 290 10.34 8.75 -0.86
C TYR A 290 9.99 7.26 -0.72
N GLY A 291 9.67 6.59 -1.83
CA GLY A 291 9.36 5.16 -1.82
C GLY A 291 10.54 4.31 -1.36
N MET A 292 11.74 4.58 -1.87
CA MET A 292 12.97 3.85 -1.51
C MET A 292 13.30 4.02 -0.02
N SER A 293 13.35 5.25 0.46
CA SER A 293 13.71 5.56 1.86
C SER A 293 12.69 5.01 2.85
N THR A 294 11.40 5.13 2.53
CA THR A 294 10.32 4.61 3.37
C THR A 294 10.38 3.08 3.50
N ASN A 295 10.59 2.36 2.39
CA ASN A 295 10.68 0.91 2.40
C ASN A 295 11.97 0.44 3.08
N ALA A 296 13.09 1.11 2.86
CA ALA A 296 14.34 0.80 3.54
C ALA A 296 14.22 0.99 5.07
N LEU A 297 13.66 2.12 5.50
CA LEU A 297 13.43 2.38 6.93
C LEU A 297 12.45 1.36 7.54
N ALA A 298 11.35 1.06 6.85
CA ALA A 298 10.39 0.06 7.31
C ALA A 298 11.03 -1.33 7.45
N PHE A 299 11.89 -1.71 6.51
CA PHE A 299 12.63 -2.97 6.56
C PHE A 299 13.60 -3.02 7.75
N LEU A 300 14.38 -1.96 7.96
CA LEU A 300 15.29 -1.85 9.11
C LEU A 300 14.52 -1.92 10.44
N MET A 301 13.41 -1.19 10.56
CA MET A 301 12.59 -1.22 11.77
C MET A 301 11.99 -2.62 12.03
N ALA A 302 11.55 -3.32 10.97
CA ALA A 302 11.04 -4.68 11.08
C ALA A 302 12.11 -5.67 11.54
N LEU A 303 13.34 -5.52 11.05
CA LEU A 303 14.49 -6.35 11.48
C LEU A 303 14.89 -6.08 12.94
N LEU A 304 14.91 -4.81 13.35
CA LEU A 304 15.48 -4.38 14.62
C LEU A 304 14.55 -4.51 15.82
N GLY A 305 13.23 -4.65 15.63
CA GLY A 305 12.50 -4.55 16.85
C GLY A 305 11.01 -4.77 16.93
N THR A 306 10.29 -5.04 15.86
CA THR A 306 8.82 -5.19 15.95
C THR A 306 8.43 -6.31 16.93
N SER A 307 9.04 -7.47 16.81
CA SER A 307 8.78 -8.61 17.70
C SER A 307 9.19 -8.34 19.15
N PHE A 308 10.31 -7.64 19.35
CA PHE A 308 10.78 -7.26 20.67
C PHE A 308 9.85 -6.27 21.37
N LEU A 309 9.40 -5.22 20.66
CA LEU A 309 8.45 -4.23 21.18
C LEU A 309 7.12 -4.90 21.57
N MET A 310 6.57 -5.76 20.72
CA MET A 310 5.30 -6.42 20.97
C MET A 310 5.37 -7.41 22.13
N GLN A 311 6.47 -8.16 22.25
CA GLN A 311 6.64 -9.15 23.32
C GLN A 311 6.89 -8.50 24.69
N ARG A 312 7.69 -7.42 24.76
CA ARG A 312 8.04 -6.78 26.03
C ARG A 312 7.04 -5.73 26.51
N MET A 313 6.49 -4.93 25.58
CA MET A 313 5.65 -3.78 25.94
C MET A 313 4.15 -4.04 25.82
N GLY A 314 3.78 -5.12 25.14
CA GLY A 314 2.40 -5.56 24.99
C GLY A 314 1.54 -4.70 24.08
N LEU A 315 0.31 -5.18 23.80
CA LEU A 315 -0.61 -4.57 22.84
C LEU A 315 -0.99 -3.12 23.19
N ARG A 316 -1.24 -2.82 24.45
CA ARG A 316 -1.67 -1.46 24.87
C ARG A 316 -0.64 -0.39 24.52
N PHE A 317 0.62 -0.65 24.80
CA PHE A 317 1.69 0.27 24.47
C PHE A 317 1.83 0.45 22.95
N CYS A 318 1.84 -0.64 22.19
CA CYS A 318 1.97 -0.58 20.73
C CYS A 318 0.79 0.17 20.07
N LEU A 319 -0.43 0.04 20.61
CA LEU A 319 -1.61 0.78 20.14
C LEU A 319 -1.48 2.29 20.34
N LEU A 320 -0.83 2.74 21.40
CA LEU A 320 -0.66 4.16 21.72
C LEU A 320 0.59 4.76 21.08
N LEU A 321 1.61 3.95 20.84
CA LEU A 321 2.90 4.41 20.32
C LEU A 321 2.74 5.14 18.97
N TYR A 322 1.99 4.54 18.05
CA TYR A 322 1.85 5.11 16.70
C TYR A 322 1.06 6.42 16.68
N PRO A 323 -0.15 6.55 17.25
CA PRO A 323 -0.85 7.84 17.28
C PRO A 323 -0.08 8.93 18.02
N VAL A 324 0.64 8.60 19.10
CA VAL A 324 1.45 9.57 19.84
C VAL A 324 2.62 10.07 18.99
N LEU A 325 3.38 9.17 18.36
CA LEU A 325 4.49 9.55 17.49
C LEU A 325 4.03 10.31 16.26
N PHE A 326 2.90 9.94 15.67
CA PHE A 326 2.34 10.65 14.54
C PHE A 326 1.88 12.06 14.95
N GLY A 327 1.11 12.18 16.04
CA GLY A 327 0.68 13.47 16.57
C GLY A 327 1.84 14.39 16.92
N ALA A 328 2.85 13.88 17.62
CA ALA A 328 4.06 14.63 17.94
C ALA A 328 4.80 15.09 16.68
N SER A 329 4.92 14.24 15.66
CA SER A 329 5.53 14.60 14.38
C SER A 329 4.75 15.70 13.65
N MET A 330 3.41 15.66 13.69
CA MET A 330 2.56 16.70 13.09
C MET A 330 2.68 18.05 13.83
N ILE A 331 2.71 18.02 15.16
CA ILE A 331 2.92 19.22 15.98
C ILE A 331 4.30 19.82 15.68
N GLY A 332 5.34 18.96 15.65
CA GLY A 332 6.71 19.38 15.33
C GLY A 332 6.81 20.03 13.94
N LEU A 333 6.16 19.43 12.93
CA LEU A 333 6.10 19.97 11.58
C LEU A 333 5.38 21.33 11.53
N TYR A 334 4.29 21.48 12.26
CA TYR A 334 3.55 22.73 12.34
C TYR A 334 4.37 23.84 13.05
N LEU A 335 5.04 23.53 14.16
CA LEU A 335 5.92 24.46 14.84
C LEU A 335 7.09 24.89 13.95
N TYR A 336 7.66 23.95 13.18
CA TYR A 336 8.69 24.28 12.19
C TYR A 336 8.15 25.20 11.09
N TYR A 337 6.94 24.93 10.58
CA TYR A 337 6.28 25.83 9.61
C TYR A 337 6.14 27.27 10.15
N MET A 338 5.82 27.45 11.44
CA MET A 338 5.70 28.76 12.07
C MET A 338 7.03 29.56 12.09
N THR A 339 8.17 28.91 11.90
CA THR A 339 9.47 29.61 11.78
C THR A 339 9.71 30.20 10.39
N ASN A 340 8.73 30.12 9.46
CA ASN A 340 8.82 30.55 8.07
C ASN A 340 10.04 29.96 7.31
N PRO A 341 10.21 28.64 7.27
CA PRO A 341 11.28 28.00 6.52
C PRO A 341 11.11 28.22 5.02
N SER A 342 12.19 28.04 4.25
CA SER A 342 12.06 28.00 2.80
C SER A 342 11.08 26.87 2.35
N PRO A 343 10.39 27.03 1.19
CA PRO A 343 9.48 26.01 0.69
C PRO A 343 10.14 24.62 0.53
N GLU A 344 11.41 24.59 0.14
CA GLU A 344 12.18 23.35 0.01
C GLU A 344 12.48 22.71 1.37
N ALA A 345 12.89 23.51 2.36
CA ALA A 345 13.15 23.01 3.71
C ALA A 345 11.86 22.44 4.35
N LEU A 346 10.72 23.10 4.13
CA LEU A 346 9.42 22.62 4.57
C LEU A 346 9.02 21.32 3.88
N LEU A 347 9.28 21.19 2.58
CA LEU A 347 9.04 19.95 1.82
C LEU A 347 9.84 18.79 2.40
N TRP A 348 11.15 18.97 2.65
CA TRP A 348 11.99 17.91 3.19
C TRP A 348 11.63 17.55 4.65
N ALA A 349 11.16 18.52 5.44
CA ALA A 349 10.60 18.23 6.76
C ALA A 349 9.32 17.39 6.66
N THR A 350 8.40 17.75 5.75
CA THR A 350 7.18 16.97 5.47
C THR A 350 7.51 15.56 4.97
N PHE A 351 8.52 15.44 4.09
CA PHE A 351 9.05 14.15 3.63
C PHE A 351 9.54 13.29 4.81
N GLY A 352 10.34 13.86 5.71
CA GLY A 352 10.85 13.17 6.90
C GLY A 352 9.72 12.63 7.78
N VAL A 353 8.71 13.47 8.06
CA VAL A 353 7.52 13.06 8.82
C VAL A 353 6.77 11.92 8.10
N MET A 354 6.50 12.05 6.81
CA MET A 354 5.77 11.04 6.05
C MET A 354 6.55 9.73 5.93
N MET A 355 7.87 9.79 5.71
CA MET A 355 8.74 8.62 5.69
C MET A 355 8.68 7.87 7.02
N PHE A 356 8.88 8.58 8.14
CA PHE A 356 8.87 8.02 9.49
C PHE A 356 7.51 7.40 9.85
N VAL A 357 6.42 8.16 9.68
CA VAL A 357 5.05 7.71 9.94
C VAL A 357 4.68 6.49 9.10
N THR A 358 5.08 6.46 7.83
CA THR A 358 4.79 5.33 6.95
C THR A 358 5.60 4.09 7.34
N ALA A 359 6.88 4.25 7.68
CA ALA A 359 7.73 3.16 8.14
C ALA A 359 7.21 2.54 9.45
N ILE A 360 6.85 3.36 10.44
CA ILE A 360 6.23 2.87 11.69
C ILE A 360 4.88 2.18 11.41
N SER A 361 4.10 2.68 10.48
CA SER A 361 2.84 2.02 10.10
C SER A 361 3.09 0.58 9.66
N TYR A 362 4.09 0.33 8.84
CA TYR A 362 4.43 -1.02 8.39
C TYR A 362 5.07 -1.88 9.50
N ALA A 363 5.97 -1.29 10.28
CA ALA A 363 6.73 -2.02 11.27
C ALA A 363 5.93 -2.30 12.57
N VAL A 364 5.09 -1.39 13.02
CA VAL A 364 4.41 -1.49 14.33
C VAL A 364 2.89 -1.58 14.17
N ASN A 365 2.26 -0.64 13.45
CA ASN A 365 0.81 -0.53 13.43
C ASN A 365 0.13 -1.74 12.76
N ASN A 366 0.67 -2.25 11.64
CA ASN A 366 0.07 -3.39 10.95
C ASN A 366 0.09 -4.68 11.80
N PRO A 367 1.20 -5.09 12.43
CA PRO A 367 1.19 -6.20 13.38
C PRO A 367 0.26 -5.97 14.58
N THR A 368 0.23 -4.76 15.12
CA THR A 368 -0.65 -4.40 16.25
C THR A 368 -2.12 -4.56 15.89
N LYS A 369 -2.52 -4.17 14.68
CA LYS A 369 -3.90 -4.39 14.18
C LYS A 369 -4.29 -5.87 14.15
N GLU A 370 -3.38 -6.76 13.77
CA GLU A 370 -3.66 -8.21 13.80
C GLU A 370 -3.91 -8.74 15.21
N MET A 371 -3.19 -8.20 16.20
CA MET A 371 -3.36 -8.61 17.60
C MET A 371 -4.71 -8.18 18.20
N MET A 372 -5.32 -7.11 17.70
CA MET A 372 -6.66 -6.71 18.16
C MET A 372 -7.73 -7.77 17.89
N TYR A 373 -7.53 -8.64 16.90
CA TYR A 373 -8.47 -9.71 16.58
C TYR A 373 -8.26 -11.00 17.39
N ILE A 374 -7.34 -11.04 18.37
CA ILE A 374 -7.10 -12.24 19.20
C ILE A 374 -8.38 -12.65 19.98
N PRO A 375 -9.13 -11.75 20.65
CA PRO A 375 -10.34 -12.11 21.39
C PRO A 375 -11.58 -12.19 20.51
N THR A 376 -11.45 -12.59 19.24
CA THR A 376 -12.57 -12.76 18.31
C THR A 376 -12.62 -14.17 17.76
N SER A 377 -13.82 -14.68 17.47
CA SER A 377 -13.98 -15.96 16.79
C SER A 377 -13.38 -15.89 15.37
N LYS A 378 -13.04 -17.03 14.79
CA LYS A 378 -12.49 -17.09 13.43
C LYS A 378 -13.46 -16.49 12.39
N ASP A 379 -14.77 -16.70 12.59
CA ASP A 379 -15.83 -16.20 11.72
C ASP A 379 -15.99 -14.70 11.84
N ALA A 380 -16.08 -14.17 13.08
CA ALA A 380 -16.12 -12.73 13.35
C ALA A 380 -14.89 -12.01 12.81
N LYS A 381 -13.68 -12.55 13.05
CA LYS A 381 -12.44 -12.02 12.50
C LYS A 381 -12.50 -11.92 10.97
N PHE A 382 -12.91 -12.99 10.29
CA PHE A 382 -12.94 -13.04 8.83
C PHE A 382 -13.90 -11.99 8.25
N LYS A 383 -15.13 -11.90 8.78
CA LYS A 383 -16.15 -10.96 8.32
C LYS A 383 -15.76 -9.51 8.56
N VAL A 384 -15.34 -9.19 9.79
CA VAL A 384 -15.01 -7.80 10.19
C VAL A 384 -13.70 -7.34 9.56
N LYS A 385 -12.65 -8.17 9.59
CA LYS A 385 -11.35 -7.80 9.01
C LYS A 385 -11.46 -7.54 7.51
N GLY A 386 -12.19 -8.40 6.78
CA GLY A 386 -12.42 -8.18 5.35
C GLY A 386 -13.09 -6.83 5.09
N LEU A 387 -14.11 -6.48 5.88
CA LEU A 387 -14.80 -5.18 5.77
C LEU A 387 -13.87 -4.00 6.09
N VAL A 388 -13.10 -4.08 7.17
CA VAL A 388 -12.18 -3.01 7.59
C VAL A 388 -11.04 -2.80 6.57
N ASP A 389 -10.42 -3.86 6.10
CA ASP A 389 -9.27 -3.77 5.20
C ASP A 389 -9.68 -3.37 3.78
N MET A 390 -10.80 -3.90 3.27
CA MET A 390 -11.24 -3.63 1.89
C MET A 390 -11.98 -2.31 1.76
N PHE A 391 -12.88 -1.99 2.69
CA PHE A 391 -13.72 -0.78 2.60
C PHE A 391 -13.23 0.32 3.53
N GLY A 392 -13.04 0.02 4.83
CA GLY A 392 -12.70 1.00 5.84
C GLY A 392 -11.42 1.77 5.51
N SER A 393 -10.32 1.07 5.26
CA SER A 393 -9.03 1.70 4.94
C SER A 393 -9.05 2.48 3.62
N ARG A 394 -9.78 1.99 2.61
CA ARG A 394 -9.87 2.70 1.31
C ARG A 394 -10.73 3.95 1.38
N THR A 395 -11.88 3.85 2.05
CA THR A 395 -12.77 5.00 2.29
C THR A 395 -12.06 6.06 3.13
N ALA A 396 -11.29 5.64 4.15
CA ALA A 396 -10.49 6.55 4.94
C ALA A 396 -9.42 7.29 4.12
N LYS A 397 -8.67 6.57 3.27
CA LYS A 397 -7.71 7.18 2.33
C LYS A 397 -8.37 8.16 1.37
N MET A 398 -9.50 7.78 0.81
CA MET A 398 -10.30 8.64 -0.05
C MET A 398 -10.73 9.91 0.70
N GLY A 399 -11.29 9.77 1.92
CA GLY A 399 -11.69 10.90 2.75
C GLY A 399 -10.55 11.86 3.04
N GLY A 400 -9.36 11.35 3.39
CA GLY A 400 -8.16 12.18 3.58
C GLY A 400 -7.73 12.91 2.31
N MET A 401 -7.79 12.27 1.15
CA MET A 401 -7.50 12.91 -0.13
C MET A 401 -8.54 13.98 -0.50
N GLN A 402 -9.83 13.77 -0.20
CA GLN A 402 -10.87 14.79 -0.40
C GLN A 402 -10.64 16.01 0.51
N ILE A 403 -10.26 15.80 1.76
CA ILE A 403 -9.90 16.89 2.68
C ILE A 403 -8.71 17.67 2.12
N GLY A 404 -7.64 16.98 1.69
CA GLY A 404 -6.47 17.60 1.07
C GLY A 404 -6.84 18.41 -0.19
N GLY A 405 -7.68 17.85 -1.06
CA GLY A 405 -8.16 18.52 -2.26
C GLY A 405 -9.00 19.76 -1.97
N ALA A 406 -9.86 19.72 -0.95
CA ALA A 406 -10.67 20.86 -0.53
C ALA A 406 -9.84 22.01 0.06
N LEU A 407 -8.66 21.72 0.58
CA LEU A 407 -7.71 22.73 1.09
C LEU A 407 -6.77 23.25 0.02
N ASN A 408 -6.70 22.60 -1.14
CA ASN A 408 -5.88 23.02 -2.27
C ASN A 408 -6.55 24.17 -3.00
N VAL A 409 -5.77 25.22 -3.30
CA VAL A 409 -6.18 26.38 -4.09
C VAL A 409 -5.30 26.43 -5.34
N PRO A 410 -5.72 25.82 -6.46
CA PRO A 410 -4.88 25.66 -7.66
C PRO A 410 -4.31 26.96 -8.20
N ALA A 411 -5.10 28.04 -8.16
CA ALA A 411 -4.71 29.37 -8.60
C ALA A 411 -3.70 30.08 -7.69
N ASN A 412 -3.52 29.60 -6.43
CA ASN A 412 -2.57 30.18 -5.48
C ASN A 412 -1.80 29.11 -4.72
N PRO A 413 -0.65 28.67 -5.25
CA PRO A 413 0.17 27.62 -4.65
C PRO A 413 0.60 27.91 -3.19
N LEU A 414 0.92 29.16 -2.86
CA LEU A 414 1.31 29.54 -1.50
C LEU A 414 0.15 29.42 -0.52
N LEU A 415 -1.05 29.80 -0.94
CA LEU A 415 -2.27 29.63 -0.13
C LEU A 415 -2.61 28.15 0.04
N SER A 416 -2.38 27.31 -0.98
CA SER A 416 -2.51 25.85 -0.86
C SER A 416 -1.60 25.30 0.24
N ILE A 417 -0.34 25.69 0.26
CA ILE A 417 0.63 25.26 1.28
C ILE A 417 0.16 25.74 2.65
N ALA A 418 -0.24 27.00 2.79
CA ALA A 418 -0.69 27.57 4.05
C ALA A 418 -1.95 26.86 4.59
N ASN A 419 -2.95 26.60 3.74
CA ASN A 419 -4.17 25.88 4.11
C ASN A 419 -3.88 24.44 4.55
N LEU A 420 -3.04 23.72 3.78
CA LEU A 420 -2.67 22.34 4.09
C LEU A 420 -1.85 22.25 5.38
N MET A 421 -0.92 23.20 5.61
CA MET A 421 -0.14 23.25 6.86
C MET A 421 -0.99 23.69 8.06
N GLY A 422 -1.86 24.66 7.90
CA GLY A 422 -2.72 25.17 8.97
C GLY A 422 -3.90 24.23 9.22
N MET A 423 -4.93 24.33 8.39
CA MET A 423 -6.18 23.56 8.55
C MET A 423 -5.97 22.05 8.39
N GLY A 424 -5.12 21.65 7.44
CA GLY A 424 -4.79 20.22 7.23
C GLY A 424 -4.17 19.58 8.48
N THR A 425 -3.28 20.28 9.17
CA THR A 425 -2.68 19.82 10.43
C THR A 425 -3.73 19.73 11.54
N ILE A 426 -4.58 20.76 11.70
CA ILE A 426 -5.64 20.75 12.73
C ILE A 426 -6.60 19.58 12.51
N ILE A 427 -7.06 19.37 11.28
CA ILE A 427 -7.95 18.27 10.94
C ILE A 427 -7.27 16.91 11.20
N SER A 428 -6.00 16.76 10.78
CA SER A 428 -5.23 15.54 11.01
C SER A 428 -5.05 15.25 12.50
N LEU A 429 -4.73 16.26 13.32
CA LEU A 429 -4.63 16.13 14.77
C LEU A 429 -5.98 15.78 15.40
N GLY A 430 -7.09 16.30 14.88
CA GLY A 430 -8.44 15.91 15.31
C GLY A 430 -8.68 14.40 15.11
N PHE A 431 -8.37 13.86 13.92
CA PHE A 431 -8.47 12.42 13.65
C PHE A 431 -7.53 11.59 14.53
N ILE A 432 -6.29 12.06 14.74
CA ILE A 432 -5.30 11.41 15.61
C ILE A 432 -5.79 11.42 17.07
N GLY A 433 -6.38 12.51 17.53
CA GLY A 433 -6.95 12.62 18.88
C GLY A 433 -8.09 11.61 19.13
N VAL A 434 -9.06 11.54 18.20
CA VAL A 434 -10.13 10.54 18.28
C VAL A 434 -9.55 9.12 18.23
N TRP A 435 -8.62 8.86 17.33
CA TRP A 435 -7.95 7.57 17.24
C TRP A 435 -7.23 7.21 18.55
N LEU A 436 -6.52 8.15 19.19
CA LEU A 436 -5.84 7.92 20.47
C LEU A 436 -6.82 7.52 21.58
N VAL A 437 -7.93 8.24 21.70
CA VAL A 437 -8.98 7.93 22.69
C VAL A 437 -9.56 6.53 22.46
N VAL A 438 -9.87 6.20 21.20
CA VAL A 438 -10.41 4.87 20.87
C VAL A 438 -9.34 3.77 21.05
N ALA A 439 -8.07 4.05 20.77
CA ALA A 439 -6.97 3.10 21.00
C ALA A 439 -6.82 2.77 22.51
N ILE A 440 -7.00 3.75 23.40
CA ILE A 440 -7.04 3.52 24.87
C ILE A 440 -8.18 2.56 25.21
N TYR A 441 -9.38 2.82 24.72
CA TYR A 441 -10.56 1.97 24.96
C TYR A 441 -10.34 0.55 24.45
N VAL A 442 -9.90 0.40 23.18
CA VAL A 442 -9.65 -0.91 22.56
C VAL A 442 -8.57 -1.68 23.32
N GLY A 443 -7.49 -1.01 23.72
CA GLY A 443 -6.41 -1.63 24.48
C GLY A 443 -6.84 -2.14 25.85
N GLN A 444 -7.68 -1.37 26.57
CA GLN A 444 -8.25 -1.78 27.86
C GLN A 444 -9.22 -2.95 27.68
N LYS A 445 -10.14 -2.84 26.74
CA LYS A 445 -11.17 -3.86 26.48
C LYS A 445 -10.55 -5.17 25.98
N ASN A 446 -9.56 -5.10 25.07
CA ASN A 446 -8.81 -6.28 24.63
C ASN A 446 -8.19 -7.03 25.80
N SER A 447 -7.50 -6.32 26.71
CA SER A 447 -6.87 -6.95 27.85
C SER A 447 -7.88 -7.59 28.82
N GLN A 448 -9.06 -6.99 28.99
CA GLN A 448 -10.14 -7.59 29.79
C GLN A 448 -10.67 -8.87 29.14
N LEU A 449 -10.96 -8.83 27.83
CA LEU A 449 -11.46 -9.98 27.07
C LEU A 449 -10.46 -11.15 27.11
N VAL A 450 -9.18 -10.87 26.86
CA VAL A 450 -8.12 -11.91 26.90
C VAL A 450 -7.96 -12.48 28.33
N LYS A 451 -7.95 -11.63 29.35
CA LYS A 451 -7.84 -12.08 30.76
C LYS A 451 -9.01 -12.96 31.18
N ASN A 452 -10.20 -12.66 30.71
CA ASN A 452 -11.44 -13.39 31.04
C ASN A 452 -11.73 -14.55 30.09
N ASN A 453 -10.85 -14.86 29.13
CA ASN A 453 -11.04 -15.86 28.06
C ASN A 453 -12.37 -15.67 27.30
N GLN A 454 -12.83 -14.42 27.17
CA GLN A 454 -14.06 -14.09 26.45
C GLN A 454 -13.76 -13.92 24.96
N ILE A 455 -14.57 -14.58 24.13
CA ILE A 455 -14.48 -14.51 22.67
C ILE A 455 -15.69 -13.77 22.13
N ILE A 456 -15.46 -12.80 21.26
CA ILE A 456 -16.53 -12.08 20.54
C ILE A 456 -16.90 -12.91 19.31
N GLU A 457 -18.18 -13.25 19.21
CA GLU A 457 -18.78 -14.02 18.13
C GLU A 457 -19.58 -13.12 17.17
#